data_af96da592c5a22a24abbc4cf220db030
#
_entry.id   af96da592c5a22a24abbc4cf220db030
#
_cell.length_a   1.000
_cell.length_b   1.000
_cell.length_c   1.000
_cell.angle_alpha   90.00
_cell.angle_beta   90.00
_cell.angle_gamma   90.00
#
_symmetry.space_group_name_H-M   'P 1'
#
loop_
_entity.id
_entity.type
_entity.pdbx_description
1 polymer ?
#
loop_
_entity_poly.entity_id
_entity_poly.type
_entity_poly.pdbx_seq_one_letter_code
_entity_poly.pdbx_strand_id
1 'polypeptide(L)'
;MKKNLLIISGLLILFSVYSQDEVKKSYERPAFETSILIDNQTVVAPFKGSFEFEIHHRFGKMNNGITDLYGIYAPSNIRLGFNYGLTEKIMLGVGTTKDYKLQDFQVKYLLLKQTTAGGGMPVTVSGYGNMVIDARGEESFGPAEDFTAIHRFSYFAQLIIARRFTYKYS
;
A
#
# COMPACT_ATOMS: atom_id res chain seq x y z
N MET A 1 -56.36 -19.15 -10.37
CA MET A 1 -55.21 -19.25 -11.28
C MET A 1 -54.84 -17.91 -11.97
N LYS A 2 -55.78 -17.09 -12.43
CA LYS A 2 -55.45 -15.80 -13.13
C LYS A 2 -54.80 -14.73 -12.26
N LYS A 3 -55.08 -14.66 -10.93
CA LYS A 3 -54.46 -13.67 -10.01
C LYS A 3 -52.97 -13.93 -9.75
N ASN A 4 -52.54 -15.20 -9.69
CA ASN A 4 -51.13 -15.54 -9.45
C ASN A 4 -50.25 -15.31 -10.68
N LEU A 5 -50.84 -15.39 -11.88
CA LEU A 5 -50.15 -15.11 -13.16
C LEU A 5 -49.80 -13.61 -13.29
N LEU A 6 -50.69 -12.72 -12.82
CA LEU A 6 -50.47 -11.27 -12.81
C LEU A 6 -49.39 -10.84 -11.84
N ILE A 7 -49.26 -11.52 -10.68
CA ILE A 7 -48.20 -11.24 -9.68
C ILE A 7 -46.82 -11.67 -10.23
N ILE A 8 -46.74 -12.82 -10.88
CA ILE A 8 -45.50 -13.32 -11.49
C ILE A 8 -45.06 -12.44 -12.65
N SER A 9 -45.96 -11.96 -13.49
CA SER A 9 -45.62 -11.04 -14.59
C SER A 9 -45.20 -9.66 -14.09
N GLY A 10 -45.78 -9.16 -13.00
CA GLY A 10 -45.37 -7.92 -12.35
C GLY A 10 -43.97 -8.01 -11.72
N LEU A 11 -43.62 -9.17 -11.13
CA LEU A 11 -42.32 -9.43 -10.57
C LEU A 11 -41.21 -9.51 -11.64
N LEU A 12 -41.52 -10.14 -12.80
CA LEU A 12 -40.60 -10.22 -13.94
C LEU A 12 -40.33 -8.86 -14.58
N ILE A 13 -41.31 -7.97 -14.60
CA ILE A 13 -41.15 -6.59 -15.11
C ILE A 13 -40.25 -5.77 -14.15
N LEU A 14 -40.37 -5.95 -12.84
CA LEU A 14 -39.51 -5.30 -11.87
C LEU A 14 -38.03 -5.77 -11.98
N PHE A 15 -37.79 -7.03 -12.31
CA PHE A 15 -36.41 -7.50 -12.57
C PHE A 15 -35.82 -6.94 -13.88
N SER A 16 -36.65 -6.67 -14.88
CA SER A 16 -36.18 -6.11 -16.16
C SER A 16 -35.83 -4.61 -16.06
N VAL A 17 -36.40 -3.86 -15.12
CA VAL A 17 -36.08 -2.44 -14.90
C VAL A 17 -34.76 -2.23 -14.19
N TYR A 18 -34.22 -3.25 -13.49
CA TYR A 18 -32.90 -3.19 -12.86
C TYR A 18 -31.72 -3.48 -13.81
N SER A 19 -31.97 -3.84 -15.05
CA SER A 19 -30.99 -3.94 -16.13
C SER A 19 -30.82 -2.60 -16.85
N GLN A 20 -30.66 -1.51 -16.08
CA GLN A 20 -30.26 -0.23 -16.65
C GLN A 20 -28.76 -0.24 -16.87
N ASP A 21 -28.35 0.18 -18.05
CA ASP A 21 -26.99 0.32 -18.55
C ASP A 21 -25.98 0.54 -17.44
N GLU A 22 -25.12 -0.46 -17.16
CA GLU A 22 -23.95 -0.25 -16.32
C GLU A 22 -23.10 0.83 -16.99
N VAL A 23 -23.25 2.06 -16.51
CA VAL A 23 -22.38 3.16 -16.93
C VAL A 23 -20.94 2.70 -16.67
N LYS A 24 -20.23 2.38 -17.75
CA LYS A 24 -18.86 1.85 -17.68
C LYS A 24 -18.02 2.82 -16.89
N LYS A 25 -17.63 2.41 -15.68
CA LYS A 25 -16.79 3.23 -14.81
C LYS A 25 -15.46 3.48 -15.48
N SER A 26 -15.10 4.73 -15.65
CA SER A 26 -13.77 5.16 -16.08
C SER A 26 -12.99 5.62 -14.85
N TYR A 27 -11.78 5.10 -14.69
CA TYR A 27 -10.94 5.42 -13.56
C TYR A 27 -9.90 6.48 -13.92
N GLU A 28 -9.65 7.39 -12.97
CA GLU A 28 -8.59 8.38 -13.08
C GLU A 28 -7.22 7.69 -12.92
N ARG A 29 -6.19 8.27 -13.54
CA ARG A 29 -4.82 7.86 -13.28
C ARG A 29 -4.47 8.14 -11.82
N PRO A 30 -3.60 7.34 -11.20
CA PRO A 30 -3.14 7.61 -9.84
C PRO A 30 -2.52 8.99 -9.71
N ALA A 31 -2.61 9.58 -8.52
CA ALA A 31 -1.98 10.86 -8.19
C ALA A 31 -0.44 10.77 -8.12
N PHE A 32 0.09 9.56 -7.94
CA PHE A 32 1.52 9.27 -7.88
C PHE A 32 1.89 8.23 -8.93
N GLU A 33 3.16 8.23 -9.35
CA GLU A 33 3.70 7.27 -10.33
C GLU A 33 4.33 6.05 -9.65
N THR A 34 4.70 6.15 -8.36
CA THR A 34 5.41 5.12 -7.61
C THR A 34 4.64 4.67 -6.38
N SER A 35 4.88 3.44 -5.93
CA SER A 35 4.30 2.86 -4.71
C SER A 35 4.79 3.53 -3.43
N ILE A 36 6.00 4.09 -3.47
CA ILE A 36 6.68 4.78 -2.36
C ILE A 36 7.18 6.16 -2.81
N LEU A 37 7.04 7.15 -1.94
CA LEU A 37 7.63 8.48 -2.07
C LEU A 37 8.51 8.74 -0.84
N ILE A 38 9.84 8.70 -1.03
CA ILE A 38 10.84 8.76 0.05
C ILE A 38 10.60 7.62 1.05
N ASP A 39 10.05 7.87 2.22
CA ASP A 39 9.74 6.86 3.25
C ASP A 39 8.22 6.64 3.44
N ASN A 40 7.37 7.30 2.64
CA ASN A 40 5.92 7.19 2.74
C ASN A 40 5.33 6.35 1.61
N GLN A 41 4.36 5.52 1.96
CA GLN A 41 3.57 4.79 0.98
C GLN A 41 2.63 5.72 0.23
N THR A 42 2.38 5.43 -1.03
CA THR A 42 1.38 6.10 -1.86
C THR A 42 0.17 5.19 -2.09
N VAL A 43 -0.83 5.69 -2.79
CA VAL A 43 -2.01 4.88 -3.20
C VAL A 43 -1.70 3.89 -4.33
N VAL A 44 -0.51 3.96 -4.92
CA VAL A 44 -0.08 3.09 -6.03
C VAL A 44 0.41 1.75 -5.49
N ALA A 45 0.14 0.70 -6.23
CA ALA A 45 0.65 -0.65 -6.01
C ALA A 45 1.06 -1.27 -7.35
N PRO A 46 1.95 -2.26 -7.37
CA PRO A 46 2.28 -3.03 -8.56
C PRO A 46 1.03 -3.63 -9.19
N PHE A 47 1.02 -3.75 -10.52
CA PHE A 47 -0.07 -4.41 -11.24
C PHE A 47 -0.18 -5.87 -10.84
N LYS A 48 -1.38 -6.44 -10.95
CA LYS A 48 -1.60 -7.87 -10.72
C LYS A 48 -0.58 -8.72 -11.49
N GLY A 49 0.09 -9.62 -10.77
CA GLY A 49 1.09 -10.53 -11.33
C GLY A 49 2.46 -9.90 -11.60
N SER A 50 2.66 -8.62 -11.28
CA SER A 50 3.97 -7.96 -11.42
C SER A 50 4.72 -7.88 -10.10
N PHE A 51 6.05 -7.83 -10.21
CA PHE A 51 6.96 -7.60 -9.10
C PHE A 51 7.56 -6.19 -9.18
N GLU A 52 7.76 -5.57 -8.02
CA GLU A 52 8.52 -4.35 -7.84
C GLU A 52 9.66 -4.64 -6.86
N PHE A 53 10.89 -4.34 -7.29
CA PHE A 53 12.06 -4.46 -6.43
C PHE A 53 12.46 -3.07 -5.95
N GLU A 54 12.65 -2.92 -4.64
CA GLU A 54 12.97 -1.66 -3.98
C GLU A 54 14.37 -1.72 -3.38
N ILE A 55 15.17 -0.69 -3.63
CA ILE A 55 16.44 -0.44 -2.95
C ILE A 55 16.36 0.93 -2.30
N HIS A 56 16.23 0.95 -0.98
CA HIS A 56 16.29 2.21 -0.22
C HIS A 56 17.68 2.37 0.37
N HIS A 57 18.44 3.28 -0.22
CA HIS A 57 19.75 3.63 0.31
C HIS A 57 19.65 4.93 1.11
N ARG A 58 19.93 4.86 2.40
CA ARG A 58 19.98 6.01 3.30
C ARG A 58 21.43 6.31 3.60
N PHE A 59 21.90 7.47 3.17
CA PHE A 59 23.23 7.97 3.51
C PHE A 59 23.35 8.22 5.01
N GLY A 60 24.59 8.29 5.51
CA GLY A 60 24.84 8.55 6.91
C GLY A 60 24.57 10.02 7.30
N LYS A 61 24.87 10.34 8.55
CA LYS A 61 24.65 11.69 9.10
C LYS A 61 25.59 12.71 8.45
N MET A 62 25.07 13.90 8.17
CA MET A 62 25.85 15.01 7.56
C MET A 62 26.72 15.78 8.57
N ASN A 63 26.89 15.28 9.81
CA ASN A 63 27.51 16.01 10.93
C ASN A 63 28.98 16.37 10.69
N ASN A 64 29.70 15.57 9.89
CA ASN A 64 31.13 15.78 9.62
C ASN A 64 31.39 16.69 8.42
N GLY A 65 30.34 17.28 7.82
CA GLY A 65 30.45 18.21 6.70
C GLY A 65 31.22 17.60 5.53
N ILE A 66 32.21 18.33 5.02
CA ILE A 66 32.98 17.91 3.85
C ILE A 66 33.89 16.71 4.09
N THR A 67 34.24 16.41 5.33
CA THR A 67 35.16 15.32 5.68
C THR A 67 34.63 13.95 5.22
N ASP A 68 33.34 13.73 5.28
CA ASP A 68 32.67 12.52 4.81
C ASP A 68 31.70 12.81 3.63
N LEU A 69 31.95 13.93 2.95
CA LEU A 69 31.11 14.43 1.84
C LEU A 69 29.62 14.47 2.23
N TYR A 70 29.35 15.13 3.37
CA TYR A 70 27.97 15.31 3.89
C TYR A 70 27.21 13.99 4.09
N GLY A 71 27.93 12.97 4.57
CA GLY A 71 27.34 11.66 4.90
C GLY A 71 27.38 10.61 3.79
N ILE A 72 27.92 10.95 2.61
CA ILE A 72 28.06 9.97 1.51
C ILE A 72 29.04 8.85 1.88
N TYR A 73 30.14 9.20 2.57
CA TYR A 73 31.14 8.22 3.04
C TYR A 73 30.89 7.74 4.47
N ALA A 74 29.87 8.28 5.15
CA ALA A 74 29.48 7.81 6.48
C ALA A 74 28.76 6.45 6.39
N PRO A 75 28.69 5.70 7.50
CA PRO A 75 27.94 4.45 7.55
C PRO A 75 26.50 4.63 7.08
N SER A 76 26.12 3.90 6.06
CA SER A 76 24.80 3.98 5.43
C SER A 76 23.91 2.81 5.82
N ASN A 77 22.60 3.03 5.81
CA ASN A 77 21.60 2.00 5.95
C ASN A 77 20.97 1.67 4.60
N ILE A 78 20.74 0.39 4.35
CA ILE A 78 20.12 -0.10 3.11
C ILE A 78 18.95 -0.99 3.48
N ARG A 79 17.79 -0.77 2.81
CA ARG A 79 16.69 -1.71 2.81
C ARG A 79 16.49 -2.26 1.39
N LEU A 80 16.38 -3.57 1.29
CA LEU A 80 15.97 -4.28 0.08
C LEU A 80 14.53 -4.77 0.27
N GLY A 81 13.66 -4.52 -0.68
CA GLY A 81 12.27 -4.92 -0.63
C GLY A 81 11.79 -5.55 -1.94
N PHE A 82 10.82 -6.44 -1.82
CA PHE A 82 10.10 -7.04 -2.94
C PHE A 82 8.60 -6.88 -2.70
N ASN A 83 7.91 -6.28 -3.64
CA ASN A 83 6.47 -6.14 -3.64
C ASN A 83 5.88 -6.96 -4.79
N TYR A 84 4.75 -7.59 -4.54
CA TYR A 84 4.01 -8.38 -5.52
C TYR A 84 2.55 -7.95 -5.58
N GLY A 85 2.07 -7.64 -6.78
CA GLY A 85 0.67 -7.37 -7.06
C GLY A 85 -0.14 -8.67 -7.08
N LEU A 86 -0.72 -9.08 -5.95
CA LEU A 86 -1.50 -10.31 -5.85
C LEU A 86 -2.80 -10.20 -6.64
N THR A 87 -3.47 -9.07 -6.55
CA THR A 87 -4.69 -8.73 -7.30
C THR A 87 -4.62 -7.28 -7.75
N GLU A 88 -5.63 -6.81 -8.49
CA GLU A 88 -5.78 -5.38 -8.84
C GLU A 88 -5.92 -4.45 -7.61
N LYS A 89 -6.14 -5.01 -6.42
CA LYS A 89 -6.37 -4.26 -5.18
C LYS A 89 -5.41 -4.60 -4.06
N ILE A 90 -4.71 -5.73 -4.12
CA ILE A 90 -3.89 -6.24 -3.03
C ILE A 90 -2.43 -6.33 -3.48
N MET A 91 -1.56 -5.68 -2.74
CA MET A 91 -0.11 -5.84 -2.81
C MET A 91 0.38 -6.49 -1.53
N LEU A 92 1.27 -7.45 -1.66
CA LEU A 92 2.06 -8.03 -0.57
C LEU A 92 3.51 -7.66 -0.78
N GLY A 93 4.22 -7.40 0.30
CA GLY A 93 5.64 -7.10 0.23
C GLY A 93 6.42 -7.70 1.39
N VAL A 94 7.69 -7.92 1.13
CA VAL A 94 8.68 -8.34 2.13
C VAL A 94 9.93 -7.49 1.97
N GLY A 95 10.63 -7.23 3.06
CA GLY A 95 11.86 -6.46 3.01
C GLY A 95 12.83 -6.86 4.10
N THR A 96 14.10 -6.50 3.88
CA THR A 96 15.15 -6.65 4.87
C THR A 96 15.96 -5.37 4.95
N THR A 97 16.25 -4.92 6.18
CA THR A 97 17.03 -3.71 6.45
C THR A 97 18.32 -4.08 7.16
N LYS A 98 19.44 -3.51 6.72
CA LYS A 98 20.77 -3.78 7.27
C LYS A 98 20.85 -3.45 8.76
N ASP A 99 20.43 -2.23 9.14
CA ASP A 99 20.45 -1.81 10.54
C ASP A 99 19.41 -2.58 11.34
N TYR A 100 19.80 -3.05 12.51
CA TYR A 100 19.00 -3.90 13.39
C TYR A 100 18.55 -5.23 12.76
N LYS A 101 19.05 -5.59 11.57
CA LYS A 101 18.63 -6.81 10.82
C LYS A 101 17.13 -6.95 10.72
N LEU A 102 16.43 -5.82 10.47
CA LEU A 102 14.96 -5.80 10.42
C LEU A 102 14.46 -6.61 9.23
N GLN A 103 13.43 -7.41 9.48
CA GLN A 103 12.66 -8.12 8.47
C GLN A 103 11.24 -7.54 8.48
N ASP A 104 10.78 -7.03 7.35
CA ASP A 104 9.46 -6.42 7.27
C ASP A 104 8.51 -7.20 6.33
N PHE A 105 7.26 -7.25 6.72
CA PHE A 105 6.16 -7.81 5.95
C PHE A 105 5.09 -6.74 5.79
N GLN A 106 4.67 -6.49 4.56
CA GLN A 106 3.77 -5.40 4.27
C GLN A 106 2.59 -5.83 3.40
N VAL A 107 1.47 -5.18 3.62
CA VAL A 107 0.26 -5.35 2.83
C VAL A 107 -0.31 -3.98 2.50
N LYS A 108 -0.71 -3.79 1.24
CA LYS A 108 -1.45 -2.60 0.81
C LYS A 108 -2.74 -3.06 0.16
N TYR A 109 -3.84 -2.40 0.51
CA TYR A 109 -5.16 -2.68 -0.04
C TYR A 109 -5.80 -1.42 -0.62
N LEU A 110 -6.14 -1.46 -1.89
CA LEU A 110 -6.86 -0.38 -2.57
C LEU A 110 -8.35 -0.48 -2.23
N LEU A 111 -8.81 0.41 -1.33
CA LEU A 111 -10.20 0.47 -0.88
C LEU A 111 -11.11 1.12 -1.94
N LEU A 112 -10.74 2.31 -2.40
CA LEU A 112 -11.51 3.13 -3.34
C LEU A 112 -10.58 3.66 -4.42
N LYS A 113 -11.06 3.72 -5.66
CA LYS A 113 -10.33 4.29 -6.80
C LYS A 113 -11.10 5.47 -7.37
N GLN A 114 -10.42 6.60 -7.53
CA GLN A 114 -10.99 7.81 -8.13
C GLN A 114 -11.51 7.52 -9.54
N THR A 115 -12.68 8.06 -9.87
CA THR A 115 -13.32 7.90 -11.17
C THR A 115 -13.41 9.23 -11.91
N THR A 116 -13.27 9.19 -13.24
CA THR A 116 -13.50 10.34 -14.13
C THR A 116 -14.95 10.43 -14.53
N ALA A 117 -15.60 9.28 -14.73
CA ALA A 117 -17.00 9.19 -15.14
C ALA A 117 -17.65 7.91 -14.58
N GLY A 118 -18.97 7.93 -14.45
CA GLY A 118 -19.78 6.74 -14.14
C GLY A 118 -19.68 6.20 -12.71
N GLY A 119 -18.91 6.82 -11.79
CA GLY A 119 -18.73 6.27 -10.46
C GLY A 119 -18.83 7.26 -9.31
N GLY A 120 -18.70 8.55 -9.56
CA GLY A 120 -18.82 9.60 -8.54
C GLY A 120 -17.77 9.55 -7.41
N MET A 121 -16.71 8.74 -7.54
CA MET A 121 -15.69 8.62 -6.51
C MET A 121 -14.63 9.72 -6.67
N PRO A 122 -14.56 10.69 -5.74
CA PRO A 122 -13.72 11.86 -5.92
C PRO A 122 -12.25 11.64 -5.53
N VAL A 123 -11.93 10.55 -4.86
CA VAL A 123 -10.59 10.25 -4.30
C VAL A 123 -10.21 8.80 -4.49
N THR A 124 -8.93 8.51 -4.44
CA THR A 124 -8.39 7.15 -4.26
C THR A 124 -8.03 6.96 -2.80
N VAL A 125 -8.40 5.82 -2.21
CA VAL A 125 -8.12 5.48 -0.81
C VAL A 125 -7.46 4.11 -0.75
N SER A 126 -6.34 4.02 -0.03
CA SER A 126 -5.64 2.76 0.23
C SER A 126 -5.34 2.61 1.72
N GLY A 127 -5.50 1.41 2.24
CA GLY A 127 -4.97 1.00 3.52
C GLY A 127 -3.60 0.35 3.35
N TYR A 128 -2.69 0.63 4.27
CA TYR A 128 -1.37 0.02 4.33
C TYR A 128 -1.09 -0.49 5.74
N GLY A 129 -0.52 -1.68 5.84
CA GLY A 129 -0.06 -2.27 7.08
C GLY A 129 1.35 -2.84 6.92
N ASN A 130 2.15 -2.70 7.97
CA ASN A 130 3.50 -3.22 8.02
C ASN A 130 3.75 -3.86 9.39
N MET A 131 4.38 -5.03 9.39
CA MET A 131 4.90 -5.71 10.58
C MET A 131 6.41 -5.87 10.40
N VAL A 132 7.17 -5.45 11.39
CA VAL A 132 8.63 -5.51 11.38
C VAL A 132 9.11 -6.42 12.51
N ILE A 133 10.07 -7.28 12.21
CA ILE A 133 10.72 -8.17 13.15
C ILE A 133 12.19 -7.75 13.28
N ASP A 134 12.64 -7.45 14.49
CA ASP A 134 14.05 -7.24 14.81
C ASP A 134 14.73 -8.61 15.00
N ALA A 135 15.60 -8.97 14.05
CA ALA A 135 16.25 -10.28 14.01
C ALA A 135 17.61 -10.30 14.72
N ARG A 136 17.92 -9.32 15.56
CA ARG A 136 19.14 -9.33 16.38
C ARG A 136 19.04 -10.40 17.49
N GLY A 137 20.18 -10.71 18.11
CA GLY A 137 20.22 -11.59 19.27
C GLY A 137 19.47 -11.02 20.47
N GLU A 138 19.09 -11.89 21.41
CA GLU A 138 18.29 -11.52 22.59
C GLU A 138 18.98 -10.49 23.47
N GLU A 139 20.31 -10.51 23.52
CA GLU A 139 21.17 -9.55 24.21
C GLU A 139 20.96 -8.09 23.79
N SER A 140 20.33 -7.87 22.61
CA SER A 140 20.00 -6.53 22.10
C SER A 140 18.75 -5.92 22.74
N PHE A 141 18.00 -6.69 23.53
CA PHE A 141 16.69 -6.29 24.09
C PHE A 141 16.72 -6.09 25.62
N GLY A 142 17.89 -6.13 26.22
CA GLY A 142 18.08 -6.00 27.66
C GLY A 142 18.44 -7.32 28.36
N PRO A 143 18.29 -7.41 29.71
CA PRO A 143 18.54 -8.63 30.43
C PRO A 143 17.71 -9.81 29.92
N ALA A 144 18.32 -11.01 29.85
CA ALA A 144 17.65 -12.19 29.29
C ALA A 144 16.38 -12.60 30.06
N GLU A 145 16.31 -12.30 31.35
CA GLU A 145 15.15 -12.56 32.20
C GLU A 145 13.93 -11.71 31.87
N ASP A 146 14.13 -10.54 31.25
CA ASP A 146 13.06 -9.62 30.84
C ASP A 146 12.65 -9.80 29.36
N PHE A 147 13.40 -10.61 28.62
CA PHE A 147 13.17 -10.79 27.19
C PHE A 147 11.90 -11.62 26.92
N THR A 148 11.07 -11.08 26.06
CA THR A 148 9.92 -11.80 25.51
C THR A 148 9.91 -11.65 23.98
N ALA A 149 9.58 -12.71 23.27
CA ALA A 149 9.58 -12.70 21.79
C ALA A 149 8.77 -11.54 21.18
N ILE A 150 7.75 -11.04 21.88
CA ILE A 150 6.93 -9.90 21.44
C ILE A 150 7.75 -8.60 21.30
N HIS A 151 8.84 -8.45 22.05
CA HIS A 151 9.72 -7.26 21.97
C HIS A 151 10.39 -7.10 20.61
N ARG A 152 10.43 -8.16 19.81
CA ARG A 152 10.97 -8.14 18.43
C ARG A 152 10.03 -7.51 17.42
N PHE A 153 8.75 -7.40 17.73
CA PHE A 153 7.74 -7.00 16.77
C PHE A 153 7.39 -5.52 16.88
N SER A 154 7.31 -4.88 15.73
CA SER A 154 6.76 -3.53 15.58
C SER A 154 5.70 -3.53 14.49
N TYR A 155 4.65 -2.74 14.69
CA TYR A 155 3.52 -2.66 13.78
C TYR A 155 3.28 -1.22 13.36
N PHE A 156 2.90 -1.04 12.10
CA PHE A 156 2.51 0.25 11.57
C PHE A 156 1.28 0.08 10.68
N ALA A 157 0.34 1.01 10.78
CA ALA A 157 -0.82 1.06 9.91
C ALA A 157 -1.06 2.49 9.42
N GLN A 158 -1.46 2.64 8.16
CA GLN A 158 -1.67 3.92 7.52
C GLN A 158 -2.90 3.88 6.62
N LEU A 159 -3.73 4.93 6.65
CA LEU A 159 -4.75 5.21 5.65
C LEU A 159 -4.23 6.32 4.74
N ILE A 160 -4.24 6.06 3.43
CA ILE A 160 -3.69 6.96 2.43
C ILE A 160 -4.83 7.43 1.55
N ILE A 161 -5.00 8.74 1.43
CA ILE A 161 -6.02 9.36 0.60
C ILE A 161 -5.32 10.27 -0.39
N ALA A 162 -5.62 10.08 -1.68
CA ALA A 162 -5.05 10.87 -2.75
C ALA A 162 -6.11 11.31 -3.74
N ARG A 163 -5.94 12.48 -4.31
CA ARG A 163 -6.80 13.01 -5.36
C ARG A 163 -5.97 13.61 -6.49
N ARG A 164 -6.30 13.26 -7.70
CA ARG A 164 -5.82 13.95 -8.90
C ARG A 164 -6.84 15.00 -9.31
N PHE A 165 -6.47 16.26 -9.26
CA PHE A 165 -7.37 17.36 -9.61
C PHE A 165 -7.40 17.61 -11.12
N THR A 166 -6.24 17.57 -11.76
CA THR A 166 -6.08 17.77 -13.20
C THR A 166 -4.92 16.92 -13.71
N TYR A 167 -4.66 16.96 -15.01
CA TYR A 167 -3.48 16.30 -15.60
C TYR A 167 -2.14 16.80 -15.01
N LYS A 168 -2.09 18.05 -14.55
CA LYS A 168 -0.86 18.68 -14.02
C LYS A 168 -0.77 18.70 -12.49
N TYR A 169 -1.90 18.54 -11.79
CA TYR A 169 -1.95 18.71 -10.32
C TYR A 169 -2.67 17.53 -9.66
N SER A 170 -2.01 16.98 -8.64
CA SER A 170 -2.50 15.92 -7.76
C SER A 170 -2.18 16.21 -6.31
#